data_fe70e2f30510b756435f98abfd6efec6
#
_entry.id   fe70e2f30510b756435f98abfd6efec6
#
_cell.length_a   1.000
_cell.length_b   1.000
_cell.length_c   1.000
_cell.angle_alpha   90.00
_cell.angle_beta   90.00
_cell.angle_gamma   90.00
#
_symmetry.space_group_name_H-M   'P 1'
#
loop_
_entity.id
_entity.type
_entity.pdbx_description
1 polymer ?
#
loop_
_entity_poly.entity_id
_entity_poly.type
_entity_poly.pdbx_seq_one_letter_code
_entity_poly.pdbx_strand_id
1 'polypeptide(L)'
;MHQLFARRARRVTHGVCVGARACFATHAGSEARVHPSRMPRYAELLEQLSQVRPLVGGRPLTLSEKLLYTHLLDPAVDLAGAGADASKVRGARYLRLGIDRLAMQDASAQMALLQFMTCGMSQSAVPASVHCDHLIQAFEGAQADLERSLDTQREVFAFLESACRKYGIEFWRPGSGIIHQIVLENYAAPGLLMLGTDSHTPNASGLGCLAIGVGGADAVDALTATPWELLAPKVLGVHLHGKLSPWCSAKDVILHLAGELTVRGGTGYIVEYFGPGLQTLPATGLATMSNMGAEIGATTSAFPYTPAMGRYLGATGREAVARAAEQAARAGLLSADAGVEYDRVVDVDLSQLEPSLNGPFTPDLNVKLSDFVARARQADCPHPVELSGALIGSCTNSSYADMSRCADLAQQAQARGMKVQVPLDVTPGSERVRATMERDQIEAALTNAGARVLANACGPCIGQWKRADKQ
;
A
#
# COMPACT_ATOMS: atom_id res chain seq x y z
N MET A 1 -31.62 -34.70 -64.34
CA MET A 1 -30.81 -35.83 -63.82
C MET A 1 -29.67 -35.24 -62.98
N HIS A 2 -29.59 -35.70 -61.74
CA HIS A 2 -28.55 -35.55 -60.73
C HIS A 2 -28.44 -34.17 -60.07
N GLN A 3 -29.10 -33.98 -58.96
CA GLN A 3 -28.82 -34.35 -57.55
C GLN A 3 -27.54 -33.63 -57.05
N LEU A 4 -27.71 -32.51 -56.24
CA LEU A 4 -27.71 -32.44 -54.80
C LEU A 4 -26.39 -32.85 -54.16
N PHE A 5 -25.64 -31.85 -53.67
CA PHE A 5 -25.07 -31.92 -52.28
C PHE A 5 -24.92 -30.50 -51.71
N ALA A 6 -25.86 -30.16 -50.86
CA ALA A 6 -25.77 -28.99 -49.97
C ALA A 6 -24.76 -29.31 -48.87
N ARG A 7 -23.63 -28.64 -48.82
CA ARG A 7 -22.79 -28.61 -47.64
C ARG A 7 -23.09 -27.33 -46.83
N ARG A 8 -23.76 -27.51 -45.73
CA ARG A 8 -23.92 -26.52 -44.67
C ARG A 8 -22.53 -26.11 -44.18
N ALA A 9 -22.07 -24.90 -44.49
CA ALA A 9 -21.00 -24.21 -43.79
C ALA A 9 -21.56 -23.82 -42.43
N ARG A 10 -21.15 -24.53 -41.37
CA ARG A 10 -21.30 -24.05 -40.00
C ARG A 10 -20.40 -22.83 -39.85
N ARG A 11 -20.99 -21.65 -39.74
CA ARG A 11 -20.32 -20.48 -39.21
C ARG A 11 -19.95 -20.78 -37.76
N VAL A 12 -18.69 -21.03 -37.54
CA VAL A 12 -18.11 -20.97 -36.19
C VAL A 12 -18.01 -19.48 -35.84
N THR A 13 -19.02 -18.98 -35.17
CA THR A 13 -18.92 -17.69 -34.50
C THR A 13 -17.91 -17.86 -33.37
N HIS A 14 -16.74 -17.30 -33.60
CA HIS A 14 -15.80 -17.06 -32.49
C HIS A 14 -16.45 -16.02 -31.58
N GLY A 15 -17.17 -16.50 -30.60
CA GLY A 15 -17.55 -15.69 -29.44
C GLY A 15 -16.28 -15.30 -28.73
N VAL A 16 -15.84 -14.06 -28.93
CA VAL A 16 -14.86 -13.42 -28.06
C VAL A 16 -15.50 -13.36 -26.67
N CYS A 17 -15.06 -14.21 -25.78
CA CYS A 17 -15.43 -14.15 -24.39
C CYS A 17 -14.77 -12.90 -23.78
N VAL A 18 -15.41 -11.74 -23.98
CA VAL A 18 -15.12 -10.51 -23.26
C VAL A 18 -15.79 -10.65 -21.90
N GLY A 19 -15.05 -11.19 -20.97
CA GLY A 19 -15.50 -11.40 -19.61
C GLY A 19 -14.41 -12.11 -18.84
N ALA A 20 -13.27 -11.44 -18.65
CA ALA A 20 -12.31 -11.86 -17.63
C ALA A 20 -12.92 -11.56 -16.25
N ARG A 21 -14.03 -12.26 -15.91
CA ARG A 21 -14.38 -12.45 -14.50
C ARG A 21 -13.18 -13.17 -13.89
N ALA A 22 -12.43 -12.46 -13.03
CA ALA A 22 -11.48 -13.11 -12.16
C ALA A 22 -12.27 -14.23 -11.47
N CYS A 23 -12.02 -15.48 -11.86
CA CYS A 23 -12.54 -16.66 -11.17
C CYS A 23 -11.89 -16.70 -9.78
N PHE A 24 -12.40 -15.90 -8.86
CA PHE A 24 -12.29 -16.23 -7.47
C PHE A 24 -13.23 -17.41 -7.25
N ALA A 25 -12.70 -18.63 -7.34
CA ALA A 25 -13.42 -19.81 -6.96
C ALA A 25 -13.83 -19.63 -5.49
N THR A 26 -15.09 -19.27 -5.27
CA THR A 26 -15.75 -19.39 -3.97
C THR A 26 -15.92 -20.87 -3.70
N HIS A 27 -14.90 -21.50 -3.15
CA HIS A 27 -15.04 -22.81 -2.55
C HIS A 27 -15.74 -22.61 -1.21
N ALA A 28 -17.05 -22.68 -1.22
CA ALA A 28 -17.82 -22.90 -0.02
C ALA A 28 -17.40 -24.27 0.54
N GLY A 29 -16.77 -24.30 1.73
CA GLY A 29 -16.65 -25.51 2.53
C GLY A 29 -15.28 -26.13 2.75
N SER A 30 -14.16 -25.54 2.28
CA SER A 30 -12.83 -25.91 2.77
C SER A 30 -12.16 -24.69 3.39
N GLU A 31 -11.54 -24.83 4.55
CA GLU A 31 -10.58 -23.81 5.02
C GLU A 31 -9.59 -23.59 3.89
N ALA A 32 -9.65 -22.41 3.25
CA ALA A 32 -8.73 -22.06 2.18
C ALA A 32 -7.32 -22.12 2.77
N ARG A 33 -6.54 -23.14 2.41
CA ARG A 33 -5.15 -23.26 2.86
C ARG A 33 -4.39 -22.05 2.32
N VAL A 34 -3.97 -21.18 3.22
CA VAL A 34 -3.09 -20.07 2.86
C VAL A 34 -1.84 -20.62 2.22
N HIS A 35 -1.47 -20.12 1.06
CA HIS A 35 -0.22 -20.53 0.41
C HIS A 35 0.95 -20.28 1.38
N PRO A 36 1.88 -21.24 1.57
CA PRO A 36 2.96 -21.12 2.56
C PRO A 36 3.76 -19.82 2.46
N SER A 37 3.96 -19.27 1.26
CA SER A 37 4.65 -17.99 1.03
C SER A 37 3.85 -16.75 1.51
N ARG A 38 2.62 -16.92 1.98
CA ARG A 38 1.76 -15.84 2.50
C ARG A 38 1.59 -15.90 4.02
N MET A 39 2.08 -16.96 4.66
CA MET A 39 2.06 -17.13 6.12
C MET A 39 3.43 -16.72 6.69
N PRO A 40 3.49 -15.70 7.55
CA PRO A 40 4.75 -15.35 8.23
C PRO A 40 5.25 -16.49 9.12
N ARG A 41 6.57 -16.63 9.24
CA ARG A 41 7.22 -17.69 10.02
C ARG A 41 7.35 -17.30 11.49
N TYR A 42 6.22 -17.06 12.16
CA TYR A 42 6.21 -16.51 13.52
C TYR A 42 7.02 -17.31 14.55
N ALA A 43 7.07 -18.63 14.45
CA ALA A 43 7.86 -19.45 15.35
C ALA A 43 9.36 -19.15 15.22
N GLU A 44 9.85 -19.04 13.98
CA GLU A 44 11.24 -18.71 13.70
C GLU A 44 11.56 -17.27 14.14
N LEU A 45 10.66 -16.31 13.87
CA LEU A 45 10.83 -14.92 14.31
C LEU A 45 10.88 -14.80 15.84
N LEU A 46 10.07 -15.54 16.57
CA LEU A 46 10.10 -15.57 18.04
C LEU A 46 11.38 -16.22 18.58
N GLU A 47 11.86 -17.28 17.95
CA GLU A 47 13.13 -17.90 18.29
C GLU A 47 14.29 -16.92 18.05
N GLN A 48 14.31 -16.28 16.88
CA GLN A 48 15.33 -15.27 16.56
C GLN A 48 15.28 -14.10 17.55
N LEU A 49 14.10 -13.63 17.93
CA LEU A 49 13.96 -12.57 18.95
C LEU A 49 14.59 -12.99 20.28
N SER A 50 14.47 -14.26 20.68
CA SER A 50 15.09 -14.77 21.89
C SER A 50 16.63 -14.76 21.83
N GLN A 51 17.20 -15.01 20.64
CA GLN A 51 18.64 -14.94 20.39
C GLN A 51 19.18 -13.50 20.31
N VAL A 52 18.37 -12.57 19.82
CA VAL A 52 18.70 -11.13 19.71
C VAL A 52 18.78 -10.46 21.08
N ARG A 53 17.83 -10.75 21.99
CA ARG A 53 17.73 -10.06 23.28
C ARG A 53 19.03 -9.98 24.09
N PRO A 54 19.81 -11.05 24.27
CA PRO A 54 21.10 -10.96 24.98
C PRO A 54 22.12 -10.11 24.24
N LEU A 55 22.12 -10.08 22.90
CA LEU A 55 23.07 -9.29 22.11
C LEU A 55 22.89 -7.77 22.29
N VAL A 56 21.66 -7.36 22.59
CA VAL A 56 21.29 -5.97 22.89
C VAL A 56 21.21 -5.68 24.39
N GLY A 57 21.87 -6.49 25.22
CA GLY A 57 21.95 -6.29 26.67
C GLY A 57 20.62 -6.42 27.40
N GLY A 58 19.62 -7.07 26.82
CA GLY A 58 18.29 -7.26 27.43
C GLY A 58 17.45 -5.98 27.54
N ARG A 59 17.86 -4.87 26.92
CA ARG A 59 17.07 -3.64 26.95
C ARG A 59 15.69 -3.81 26.27
N PRO A 60 14.71 -2.98 26.60
CA PRO A 60 13.46 -2.90 25.87
C PRO A 60 13.71 -2.57 24.39
N LEU A 61 12.97 -3.26 23.49
CA LEU A 61 13.04 -3.06 22.05
C LEU A 61 11.76 -2.41 21.52
N THR A 62 11.91 -1.43 20.63
CA THR A 62 10.80 -0.92 19.85
C THR A 62 10.26 -2.00 18.92
N LEU A 63 9.07 -1.85 18.41
CA LEU A 63 8.52 -2.79 17.40
C LEU A 63 9.40 -2.84 16.17
N SER A 64 9.86 -1.69 15.68
CA SER A 64 10.75 -1.56 14.53
C SER A 64 12.05 -2.35 14.72
N GLU A 65 12.67 -2.27 15.89
CA GLU A 65 13.86 -3.05 16.22
C GLU A 65 13.57 -4.55 16.27
N LYS A 66 12.47 -4.95 16.88
CA LYS A 66 12.08 -6.37 16.90
C LYS A 66 11.96 -6.92 15.49
N LEU A 67 11.22 -6.22 14.62
CA LEU A 67 11.00 -6.67 13.25
C LEU A 67 12.29 -6.66 12.43
N LEU A 68 13.13 -5.62 12.52
CA LEU A 68 14.42 -5.61 11.81
C LEU A 68 15.37 -6.69 12.33
N TYR A 69 15.51 -6.82 13.66
CA TYR A 69 16.50 -7.74 14.24
C TYR A 69 16.10 -9.21 14.08
N THR A 70 14.83 -9.50 13.98
CA THR A 70 14.36 -10.88 13.68
C THR A 70 14.52 -11.27 12.22
N HIS A 71 14.90 -10.33 11.34
CA HIS A 71 15.22 -10.59 9.95
C HIS A 71 16.73 -10.50 9.64
N LEU A 72 17.58 -10.34 10.67
CA LEU A 72 19.02 -10.39 10.49
C LEU A 72 19.47 -11.81 10.07
N LEU A 73 20.34 -11.88 9.09
CA LEU A 73 20.92 -13.16 8.64
C LEU A 73 21.95 -13.68 9.65
N ASP A 74 22.67 -12.80 10.31
CA ASP A 74 23.64 -13.12 11.37
C ASP A 74 23.57 -12.08 12.49
N PRO A 75 22.65 -12.23 13.45
CA PRO A 75 22.50 -11.29 14.55
C PRO A 75 23.77 -11.14 15.40
N ALA A 76 24.58 -12.22 15.53
CA ALA A 76 25.78 -12.18 16.35
C ALA A 76 26.86 -11.27 15.75
N VAL A 77 26.94 -11.19 14.43
CA VAL A 77 27.85 -10.28 13.72
C VAL A 77 27.27 -8.87 13.66
N ASP A 78 26.02 -8.71 13.23
CA ASP A 78 25.44 -7.39 12.98
C ASP A 78 25.18 -6.60 14.28
N LEU A 79 24.94 -7.28 15.41
CA LEU A 79 24.75 -6.68 16.72
C LEU A 79 25.95 -6.84 17.66
N ALA A 80 27.12 -7.28 17.17
CA ALA A 80 28.32 -7.47 17.98
C ALA A 80 28.69 -6.21 18.76
N GLY A 81 28.81 -6.31 20.10
CA GLY A 81 29.18 -5.18 20.95
C GLY A 81 28.15 -4.05 21.04
N ALA A 82 26.93 -4.25 20.57
CA ALA A 82 25.83 -3.29 20.71
C ALA A 82 25.49 -3.07 22.20
N GLY A 83 25.31 -4.16 22.96
CA GLY A 83 24.92 -4.08 24.35
C GLY A 83 23.60 -3.33 24.54
N ALA A 84 23.41 -2.70 25.67
CA ALA A 84 22.18 -1.96 25.98
C ALA A 84 22.06 -0.57 25.32
N ASP A 85 23.09 -0.13 24.62
CA ASP A 85 23.14 1.20 24.00
C ASP A 85 22.59 1.15 22.57
N ALA A 86 21.34 1.63 22.39
CA ALA A 86 20.66 1.65 21.09
C ALA A 86 21.39 2.51 20.06
N SER A 87 22.08 3.58 20.48
CA SER A 87 22.79 4.51 19.58
C SER A 87 23.99 3.86 18.87
N LYS A 88 24.47 2.74 19.37
CA LYS A 88 25.51 1.94 18.72
C LYS A 88 24.99 1.16 17.50
N VAL A 89 23.69 1.10 17.31
CA VAL A 89 23.04 0.43 16.19
C VAL A 89 22.26 1.43 15.34
N ARG A 90 21.31 2.15 15.93
CA ARG A 90 20.45 3.11 15.25
C ARG A 90 21.25 4.27 14.65
N GLY A 91 21.19 4.44 13.34
CA GLY A 91 21.96 5.45 12.61
C GLY A 91 23.46 5.18 12.49
N ALA A 92 23.97 4.04 12.99
CA ALA A 92 25.40 3.77 13.09
C ALA A 92 25.87 2.49 12.39
N ARG A 93 25.01 1.51 12.18
CA ARG A 93 25.38 0.20 11.61
C ARG A 93 24.53 -0.17 10.42
N TYR A 94 25.14 -0.88 9.47
CA TYR A 94 24.41 -1.60 8.45
C TYR A 94 23.90 -2.94 9.00
N LEU A 95 22.66 -3.24 8.71
CA LEU A 95 21.99 -4.49 9.02
C LEU A 95 21.87 -5.32 7.74
N ARG A 96 22.26 -6.58 7.78
CA ARG A 96 22.14 -7.52 6.65
C ARG A 96 20.87 -8.35 6.83
N LEU A 97 19.87 -8.02 6.06
CA LEU A 97 18.50 -8.48 6.25
C LEU A 97 18.09 -9.53 5.22
N GLY A 98 17.40 -10.56 5.67
CA GLY A 98 16.67 -11.51 4.84
C GLY A 98 15.26 -10.98 4.56
N ILE A 99 14.89 -10.95 3.28
CA ILE A 99 13.60 -10.39 2.85
C ILE A 99 12.58 -11.51 2.68
N ASP A 100 11.37 -11.33 3.20
CA ASP A 100 10.28 -12.31 3.08
C ASP A 100 9.57 -12.24 1.73
N ARG A 101 9.46 -11.06 1.13
CA ARG A 101 8.72 -10.86 -0.11
C ARG A 101 9.15 -9.59 -0.86
N LEU A 102 9.05 -9.67 -2.20
CA LEU A 102 9.26 -8.54 -3.09
C LEU A 102 7.98 -8.25 -3.90
N ALA A 103 7.62 -6.97 -4.05
CA ALA A 103 6.57 -6.50 -4.96
C ALA A 103 7.17 -5.49 -5.95
N MET A 104 6.93 -5.68 -7.25
CA MET A 104 7.46 -4.81 -8.30
C MET A 104 6.32 -4.22 -9.13
N GLN A 105 6.40 -2.93 -9.46
CA GLN A 105 5.49 -2.31 -10.42
C GLN A 105 6.04 -2.44 -11.85
N ASP A 106 5.18 -2.36 -12.86
CA ASP A 106 5.50 -2.69 -14.26
C ASP A 106 6.58 -1.82 -14.90
N ALA A 107 6.68 -0.54 -14.55
CA ALA A 107 7.69 0.33 -15.14
C ALA A 107 9.12 0.00 -14.67
N SER A 108 9.30 -0.37 -13.40
CA SER A 108 10.61 -0.72 -12.82
C SER A 108 10.96 -2.21 -12.96
N ALA A 109 9.95 -3.10 -12.99
CA ALA A 109 10.15 -4.54 -13.08
C ALA A 109 10.86 -4.96 -14.37
N GLN A 110 10.70 -4.22 -15.46
CA GLN A 110 11.38 -4.49 -16.72
C GLN A 110 12.89 -4.56 -16.53
N MET A 111 13.48 -3.51 -15.96
CA MET A 111 14.91 -3.43 -15.73
C MET A 111 15.38 -4.41 -14.66
N ALA A 112 14.63 -4.56 -13.57
CA ALA A 112 14.96 -5.52 -12.52
C ALA A 112 15.00 -6.96 -13.06
N LEU A 113 14.01 -7.37 -13.87
CA LEU A 113 13.98 -8.72 -14.46
C LEU A 113 15.07 -8.92 -15.51
N LEU A 114 15.39 -7.92 -16.34
CA LEU A 114 16.53 -8.00 -17.28
C LEU A 114 17.85 -8.18 -16.53
N GLN A 115 18.07 -7.45 -15.44
CA GLN A 115 19.26 -7.63 -14.60
C GLN A 115 19.25 -9.01 -13.91
N PHE A 116 18.12 -9.44 -13.36
CA PHE A 116 17.98 -10.76 -12.76
C PHE A 116 18.29 -11.91 -13.74
N MET A 117 17.91 -11.77 -15.01
CA MET A 117 18.25 -12.76 -16.05
C MET A 117 19.76 -12.96 -16.19
N THR A 118 20.59 -11.93 -15.97
CA THR A 118 22.03 -12.03 -16.05
C THR A 118 22.67 -12.76 -14.87
N CYS A 119 21.94 -12.90 -13.75
CA CYS A 119 22.39 -13.63 -12.56
C CYS A 119 22.37 -15.16 -12.75
N GLY A 120 21.76 -15.67 -13.82
CA GLY A 120 21.73 -17.11 -14.13
C GLY A 120 20.86 -17.96 -13.21
N MET A 121 20.00 -17.35 -12.40
CA MET A 121 19.10 -18.06 -11.50
C MET A 121 17.97 -18.74 -12.28
N SER A 122 17.55 -19.92 -11.84
CA SER A 122 16.43 -20.64 -12.46
C SER A 122 15.05 -20.12 -12.06
N GLN A 123 14.95 -19.54 -10.86
CA GLN A 123 13.73 -18.94 -10.28
C GLN A 123 14.08 -17.89 -9.25
N SER A 124 13.12 -17.05 -8.88
CA SER A 124 13.25 -16.13 -7.75
C SER A 124 13.53 -16.89 -6.46
N ALA A 125 14.48 -16.40 -5.67
CA ALA A 125 14.84 -17.00 -4.38
C ALA A 125 13.83 -16.63 -3.27
N VAL A 126 13.08 -15.54 -3.44
CA VAL A 126 12.03 -15.10 -2.52
C VAL A 126 10.67 -15.03 -3.24
N PRO A 127 9.54 -15.19 -2.54
CA PRO A 127 8.24 -14.91 -3.10
C PRO A 127 8.19 -13.49 -3.68
N ALA A 128 7.83 -13.37 -4.96
CA ALA A 128 7.80 -12.08 -5.64
C ALA A 128 6.55 -11.93 -6.51
N SER A 129 6.16 -10.69 -6.77
CA SER A 129 5.04 -10.37 -7.65
C SER A 129 5.32 -9.14 -8.51
N VAL A 130 4.78 -9.12 -9.74
CA VAL A 130 4.79 -7.97 -10.64
C VAL A 130 3.36 -7.49 -10.86
N HIS A 131 3.16 -6.17 -10.81
CA HIS A 131 1.85 -5.53 -10.88
C HIS A 131 1.85 -4.50 -12.01
N CYS A 132 0.85 -4.59 -12.91
CA CYS A 132 0.74 -3.72 -14.08
C CYS A 132 -0.25 -2.59 -13.80
N ASP A 133 0.19 -1.53 -13.14
CA ASP A 133 -0.63 -0.40 -12.71
C ASP A 133 -0.06 0.99 -13.03
N HIS A 134 1.18 1.09 -13.52
CA HIS A 134 1.83 2.37 -13.85
C HIS A 134 1.73 2.74 -15.33
N LEU A 135 1.55 1.77 -16.24
CA LEU A 135 1.53 2.00 -17.67
C LEU A 135 0.11 2.19 -18.25
N ILE A 136 -0.88 2.47 -17.41
CA ILE A 136 -2.26 2.77 -17.82
C ILE A 136 -2.49 4.26 -17.68
N GLN A 137 -2.67 4.95 -18.83
CA GLN A 137 -2.94 6.38 -18.85
C GLN A 137 -4.44 6.66 -18.73
N ALA A 138 -4.84 7.42 -17.74
CA ALA A 138 -6.21 7.87 -17.54
C ALA A 138 -6.58 8.97 -18.54
N PHE A 139 -7.71 8.83 -19.24
CA PHE A 139 -8.22 9.81 -20.19
C PHE A 139 -9.73 9.72 -20.43
N GLU A 140 -10.22 8.57 -20.93
CA GLU A 140 -11.62 8.43 -21.37
C GLU A 140 -12.49 7.72 -20.33
N GLY A 141 -11.90 6.85 -19.53
CA GLY A 141 -12.55 6.02 -18.52
C GLY A 141 -11.98 4.61 -18.48
N ALA A 142 -12.42 3.81 -17.53
CA ALA A 142 -11.79 2.56 -17.15
C ALA A 142 -11.54 1.60 -18.33
N GLN A 143 -12.58 1.31 -19.11
CA GLN A 143 -12.52 0.30 -20.17
C GLN A 143 -11.66 0.77 -21.36
N ALA A 144 -11.92 1.98 -21.87
CA ALA A 144 -11.20 2.52 -23.02
C ALA A 144 -9.71 2.73 -22.74
N ASP A 145 -9.39 3.21 -21.52
CA ASP A 145 -8.01 3.45 -21.09
C ASP A 145 -7.24 2.14 -20.94
N LEU A 146 -7.87 1.10 -20.41
CA LEU A 146 -7.29 -0.23 -20.30
C LEU A 146 -7.04 -0.86 -21.67
N GLU A 147 -8.01 -0.83 -22.58
CA GLU A 147 -7.87 -1.36 -23.94
C GLU A 147 -6.75 -0.66 -24.71
N ARG A 148 -6.67 0.66 -24.63
CA ARG A 148 -5.60 1.45 -25.24
C ARG A 148 -4.23 1.05 -24.67
N SER A 149 -4.13 0.87 -23.34
CA SER A 149 -2.89 0.46 -22.70
C SER A 149 -2.46 -0.96 -23.10
N LEU A 150 -3.39 -1.91 -23.16
CA LEU A 150 -3.12 -3.28 -23.62
C LEU A 150 -2.58 -3.33 -25.04
N ASP A 151 -2.99 -2.41 -25.91
CA ASP A 151 -2.46 -2.31 -27.26
C ASP A 151 -1.09 -1.61 -27.31
N THR A 152 -0.98 -0.45 -26.70
CA THR A 152 0.23 0.39 -26.77
C THR A 152 1.41 -0.19 -25.98
N GLN A 153 1.16 -0.94 -24.90
CA GLN A 153 2.17 -1.55 -24.04
C GLN A 153 2.24 -3.08 -24.20
N ARG A 154 1.74 -3.62 -25.29
CA ARG A 154 1.62 -5.07 -25.54
C ARG A 154 2.95 -5.81 -25.33
N GLU A 155 4.05 -5.27 -25.86
CA GLU A 155 5.37 -5.89 -25.76
C GLU A 155 5.86 -5.95 -24.33
N VAL A 156 5.69 -4.87 -23.56
CA VAL A 156 6.09 -4.80 -22.16
C VAL A 156 5.32 -5.80 -21.32
N PHE A 157 3.99 -5.83 -21.45
CA PHE A 157 3.16 -6.78 -20.70
C PHE A 157 3.45 -8.24 -21.06
N ALA A 158 3.67 -8.54 -22.35
CA ALA A 158 4.06 -9.87 -22.80
C ALA A 158 5.44 -10.31 -22.25
N PHE A 159 6.42 -9.39 -22.23
CA PHE A 159 7.71 -9.64 -21.61
C PHE A 159 7.58 -9.95 -20.13
N LEU A 160 6.88 -9.08 -19.35
CA LEU A 160 6.69 -9.25 -17.92
C LEU A 160 5.98 -10.57 -17.60
N GLU A 161 4.88 -10.89 -18.32
CA GLU A 161 4.14 -12.15 -18.12
C GLU A 161 5.03 -13.37 -18.37
N SER A 162 5.79 -13.35 -19.47
CA SER A 162 6.67 -14.47 -19.83
C SER A 162 7.82 -14.67 -18.85
N ALA A 163 8.45 -13.57 -18.40
CA ALA A 163 9.51 -13.59 -17.40
C ALA A 163 9.00 -14.07 -16.04
N CYS A 164 7.86 -13.56 -15.60
CA CYS A 164 7.21 -13.98 -14.35
C CYS A 164 6.92 -15.49 -14.35
N ARG A 165 6.37 -16.00 -15.44
CA ARG A 165 6.09 -17.44 -15.61
C ARG A 165 7.38 -18.27 -15.56
N LYS A 166 8.46 -17.80 -16.19
CA LYS A 166 9.75 -18.50 -16.21
C LYS A 166 10.38 -18.58 -14.83
N TYR A 167 10.32 -17.50 -14.06
CA TYR A 167 11.04 -17.38 -12.79
C TYR A 167 10.19 -17.63 -11.54
N GLY A 168 8.96 -18.09 -11.69
CA GLY A 168 8.06 -18.40 -10.56
C GLY A 168 7.58 -17.16 -9.82
N ILE A 169 7.45 -16.02 -10.51
CA ILE A 169 6.98 -14.73 -9.99
C ILE A 169 5.48 -14.60 -10.29
N GLU A 170 4.69 -14.15 -9.34
CA GLU A 170 3.26 -13.90 -9.55
C GLU A 170 3.05 -12.68 -10.46
N PHE A 171 2.14 -12.78 -11.43
CA PHE A 171 1.86 -11.71 -12.40
C PHE A 171 0.44 -11.19 -12.27
N TRP A 172 0.31 -9.93 -11.89
CA TRP A 172 -0.94 -9.20 -11.81
C TRP A 172 -1.12 -8.35 -13.07
N ARG A 173 -2.09 -8.78 -13.88
CA ARG A 173 -2.35 -8.18 -15.21
C ARG A 173 -2.85 -6.74 -15.10
N PRO A 174 -2.70 -5.92 -16.18
CA PRO A 174 -3.32 -4.62 -16.27
C PRO A 174 -4.81 -4.66 -15.95
N GLY A 175 -5.28 -3.70 -15.13
CA GLY A 175 -6.66 -3.65 -14.65
C GLY A 175 -6.94 -4.43 -13.37
N SER A 176 -6.00 -5.24 -12.87
CA SER A 176 -6.20 -5.97 -11.59
C SER A 176 -6.29 -5.04 -10.39
N GLY A 177 -5.54 -3.94 -10.40
CA GLY A 177 -5.52 -2.96 -9.32
C GLY A 177 -4.17 -2.31 -9.12
N ILE A 178 -4.15 -1.31 -8.25
CA ILE A 178 -2.97 -0.61 -7.80
C ILE A 178 -2.13 -1.56 -6.95
N ILE A 179 -0.82 -1.64 -7.21
CA ILE A 179 0.11 -2.54 -6.52
C ILE A 179 -0.09 -2.54 -5.01
N HIS A 180 -0.21 -1.38 -4.38
CA HIS A 180 -0.29 -1.27 -2.92
C HIS A 180 -1.59 -1.82 -2.35
N GLN A 181 -2.70 -1.70 -3.06
CA GLN A 181 -3.98 -2.31 -2.68
C GLN A 181 -3.97 -3.82 -2.86
N ILE A 182 -3.41 -4.30 -3.98
CA ILE A 182 -3.24 -5.75 -4.23
C ILE A 182 -2.35 -6.38 -3.15
N VAL A 183 -1.23 -5.72 -2.81
CA VAL A 183 -0.32 -6.19 -1.74
C VAL A 183 -1.02 -6.21 -0.40
N LEU A 184 -1.75 -5.16 -0.04
CA LEU A 184 -2.51 -5.08 1.21
C LEU A 184 -3.57 -6.18 1.31
N GLU A 185 -4.31 -6.42 0.23
CA GLU A 185 -5.39 -7.41 0.17
C GLU A 185 -4.92 -8.87 0.17
N ASN A 186 -3.71 -9.15 -0.34
CA ASN A 186 -3.31 -10.53 -0.62
C ASN A 186 -2.04 -10.99 0.10
N TYR A 187 -1.12 -10.09 0.43
CA TYR A 187 0.24 -10.46 0.85
C TYR A 187 0.67 -9.89 2.19
N ALA A 188 0.39 -8.62 2.45
CA ALA A 188 0.81 -7.97 3.68
C ALA A 188 0.25 -8.69 4.91
N ALA A 189 1.11 -8.94 5.88
CA ALA A 189 0.75 -9.57 7.15
C ALA A 189 1.67 -9.06 8.26
N PRO A 190 1.18 -8.99 9.53
CA PRO A 190 1.98 -8.52 10.64
C PRO A 190 3.31 -9.30 10.76
N GLY A 191 4.40 -8.60 10.95
CA GLY A 191 5.71 -9.19 11.18
C GLY A 191 6.56 -9.50 9.95
N LEU A 192 6.04 -9.34 8.72
CA LEU A 192 6.84 -9.51 7.49
C LEU A 192 7.79 -8.34 7.27
N LEU A 193 8.93 -8.63 6.63
CA LEU A 193 9.82 -7.63 6.01
C LEU A 193 9.68 -7.72 4.49
N MET A 194 9.13 -6.67 3.88
CA MET A 194 8.84 -6.62 2.45
C MET A 194 9.62 -5.48 1.76
N LEU A 195 10.10 -5.75 0.57
CA LEU A 195 10.58 -4.70 -0.33
C LEU A 195 9.62 -4.50 -1.49
N GLY A 196 9.64 -3.30 -2.07
CA GLY A 196 8.90 -3.02 -3.28
C GLY A 196 9.53 -1.90 -4.10
N THR A 197 9.43 -2.00 -5.43
CA THR A 197 10.05 -1.03 -6.35
C THR A 197 9.18 0.22 -6.56
N ASP A 198 8.52 0.64 -5.50
CA ASP A 198 7.67 1.84 -5.48
C ASP A 198 7.80 2.56 -4.13
N SER A 199 7.83 3.89 -4.14
CA SER A 199 7.99 4.72 -2.94
C SER A 199 6.83 4.56 -1.95
N HIS A 200 5.64 4.16 -2.41
CA HIS A 200 4.46 3.93 -1.56
C HIS A 200 4.31 2.47 -1.10
N THR A 201 5.33 1.63 -1.30
CA THR A 201 5.40 0.27 -0.70
C THR A 201 5.07 0.26 0.80
N PRO A 202 5.45 1.28 1.60
CA PRO A 202 5.08 1.39 3.01
C PRO A 202 3.58 1.28 3.30
N ASN A 203 2.69 1.47 2.33
CA ASN A 203 1.24 1.23 2.48
C ASN A 203 0.93 -0.12 3.13
N ALA A 204 1.70 -1.16 2.80
CA ALA A 204 1.53 -2.50 3.36
C ALA A 204 1.79 -2.56 4.88
N SER A 205 2.58 -1.63 5.41
CA SER A 205 2.88 -1.56 6.86
C SER A 205 1.65 -1.26 7.71
N GLY A 206 0.56 -0.73 7.11
CA GLY A 206 -0.74 -0.62 7.78
C GLY A 206 -1.33 -1.93 8.28
N LEU A 207 -0.78 -3.08 7.84
CA LEU A 207 -1.08 -4.41 8.39
C LEU A 207 0.04 -4.95 9.30
N GLY A 208 0.90 -4.09 9.86
CA GLY A 208 1.88 -4.47 10.88
C GLY A 208 3.12 -5.20 10.35
N CYS A 209 3.41 -5.10 9.04
CA CYS A 209 4.70 -5.49 8.47
C CYS A 209 5.67 -4.29 8.42
N LEU A 210 6.94 -4.53 8.11
CA LEU A 210 7.84 -3.49 7.62
C LEU A 210 7.93 -3.61 6.11
N ALA A 211 7.38 -2.64 5.39
CA ALA A 211 7.41 -2.60 3.94
C ALA A 211 8.17 -1.35 3.50
N ILE A 212 9.19 -1.53 2.66
CA ILE A 212 10.15 -0.47 2.33
C ILE A 212 10.24 -0.33 0.82
N GLY A 213 10.15 0.92 0.34
CA GLY A 213 10.36 1.27 -1.07
C GLY A 213 11.84 1.29 -1.41
N VAL A 214 12.21 0.62 -2.51
CA VAL A 214 13.62 0.46 -2.94
C VAL A 214 13.78 0.64 -4.45
N GLY A 215 15.01 0.74 -4.90
CA GLY A 215 15.36 0.79 -6.31
C GLY A 215 15.38 -0.59 -6.99
N GLY A 216 15.55 -0.58 -8.32
CA GLY A 216 15.60 -1.82 -9.11
C GLY A 216 16.77 -2.74 -8.75
N ALA A 217 17.93 -2.19 -8.35
CA ALA A 217 19.08 -2.98 -7.92
C ALA A 217 18.79 -3.77 -6.64
N ASP A 218 18.21 -3.14 -5.64
CA ASP A 218 17.79 -3.81 -4.39
C ASP A 218 16.76 -4.91 -4.67
N ALA A 219 15.88 -4.71 -5.66
CA ALA A 219 14.94 -5.73 -6.09
C ALA A 219 15.65 -6.96 -6.65
N VAL A 220 16.75 -6.79 -7.39
CA VAL A 220 17.57 -7.91 -7.90
C VAL A 220 18.24 -8.63 -6.74
N ASP A 221 18.78 -7.91 -5.77
CA ASP A 221 19.36 -8.50 -4.55
C ASP A 221 18.32 -9.36 -3.81
N ALA A 222 17.10 -8.85 -3.65
CA ALA A 222 15.99 -9.61 -3.07
C ALA A 222 15.66 -10.87 -3.90
N LEU A 223 15.57 -10.77 -5.24
CA LEU A 223 15.28 -11.90 -6.13
C LEU A 223 16.35 -13.00 -6.07
N THR A 224 17.60 -12.64 -5.78
CA THR A 224 18.73 -13.57 -5.65
C THR A 224 18.98 -14.05 -4.23
N ALA A 225 18.21 -13.58 -3.24
CA ALA A 225 18.44 -13.75 -1.81
C ALA A 225 19.84 -13.25 -1.36
N THR A 226 20.38 -12.27 -2.06
CA THR A 226 21.52 -11.50 -1.58
C THR A 226 21.11 -10.73 -0.33
N PRO A 227 21.92 -10.68 0.74
CA PRO A 227 21.60 -9.91 1.93
C PRO A 227 21.29 -8.46 1.58
N TRP A 228 20.11 -7.98 1.97
CA TRP A 228 19.79 -6.57 1.77
C TRP A 228 20.38 -5.74 2.90
N GLU A 229 21.20 -4.77 2.56
CA GLU A 229 21.92 -3.93 3.52
C GLU A 229 21.15 -2.63 3.79
N LEU A 230 20.77 -2.43 5.04
CA LEU A 230 20.08 -1.22 5.50
C LEU A 230 20.89 -0.56 6.63
N LEU A 231 21.25 0.71 6.48
CA LEU A 231 21.73 1.50 7.62
C LEU A 231 20.58 1.54 8.65
N ALA A 232 20.80 0.97 9.83
CA ALA A 232 19.79 0.84 10.86
C ALA A 232 19.08 2.18 11.11
N PRO A 233 17.79 2.32 10.78
CA PRO A 233 17.10 3.60 10.96
C PRO A 233 16.98 3.96 12.45
N LYS A 234 16.94 5.26 12.75
CA LYS A 234 16.44 5.77 14.01
C LYS A 234 14.94 5.54 14.09
N VAL A 235 14.37 5.66 15.28
CA VAL A 235 12.93 5.44 15.49
C VAL A 235 12.29 6.72 16.00
N LEU A 236 11.35 7.25 15.17
CA LEU A 236 10.48 8.36 15.55
C LEU A 236 9.19 7.77 16.10
N GLY A 237 8.95 7.91 17.40
CA GLY A 237 7.70 7.51 18.02
C GLY A 237 6.60 8.55 17.79
N VAL A 238 5.43 8.13 17.33
CA VAL A 238 4.24 8.96 17.25
C VAL A 238 3.19 8.43 18.21
N HIS A 239 2.99 9.16 19.29
CA HIS A 239 2.01 8.82 20.32
C HIS A 239 0.63 9.35 19.93
N LEU A 240 -0.32 8.44 19.73
CA LEU A 240 -1.70 8.77 19.38
C LEU A 240 -2.61 8.57 20.58
N HIS A 241 -3.29 9.62 21.00
CA HIS A 241 -4.32 9.55 22.03
C HIS A 241 -5.62 10.23 21.58
N GLY A 242 -6.68 10.12 22.38
CA GLY A 242 -7.99 10.61 21.96
C GLY A 242 -8.62 9.78 20.86
N LYS A 243 -9.56 10.37 20.12
CA LYS A 243 -10.32 9.73 19.04
C LYS A 243 -10.68 10.77 17.98
N LEU A 244 -10.55 10.39 16.69
CA LEU A 244 -10.93 11.26 15.58
C LEU A 244 -12.41 11.64 15.63
N SER A 245 -12.70 12.90 15.30
CA SER A 245 -14.08 13.36 15.05
C SER A 245 -14.67 12.63 13.84
N PRO A 246 -16.00 12.56 13.69
CA PRO A 246 -16.65 11.93 12.53
C PRO A 246 -16.27 12.55 11.17
N TRP A 247 -15.82 13.80 11.16
CA TRP A 247 -15.40 14.52 9.95
C TRP A 247 -13.94 14.24 9.56
N CYS A 248 -13.12 13.78 10.50
CA CYS A 248 -11.73 13.45 10.26
C CYS A 248 -11.55 11.99 9.84
N SER A 249 -10.45 11.73 9.18
CA SER A 249 -9.97 10.41 8.79
C SER A 249 -8.52 10.21 9.20
N ALA A 250 -8.01 9.00 9.05
CA ALA A 250 -6.59 8.73 9.28
C ALA A 250 -5.66 9.56 8.34
N LYS A 251 -6.19 10.03 7.19
CA LYS A 251 -5.44 10.95 6.33
C LYS A 251 -5.14 12.27 7.03
N ASP A 252 -6.07 12.81 7.81
CA ASP A 252 -5.84 14.06 8.54
C ASP A 252 -4.71 13.94 9.57
N VAL A 253 -4.49 12.74 10.12
CA VAL A 253 -3.34 12.46 11.01
C VAL A 253 -2.03 12.63 10.26
N ILE A 254 -1.87 11.99 9.11
CA ILE A 254 -0.60 12.08 8.35
C ILE A 254 -0.44 13.44 7.67
N LEU A 255 -1.51 14.12 7.28
CA LEU A 255 -1.44 15.49 6.78
C LEU A 255 -0.95 16.47 7.85
N HIS A 256 -1.43 16.31 9.09
CA HIS A 256 -0.95 17.06 10.25
C HIS A 256 0.54 16.78 10.51
N LEU A 257 0.94 15.52 10.55
CA LEU A 257 2.34 15.13 10.73
C LEU A 257 3.24 15.67 9.61
N ALA A 258 2.78 15.69 8.37
CA ALA A 258 3.53 16.29 7.26
C ALA A 258 3.75 17.79 7.48
N GLY A 259 2.75 18.49 8.00
CA GLY A 259 2.88 19.91 8.35
C GLY A 259 3.86 20.17 9.50
N GLU A 260 3.95 19.24 10.48
CA GLU A 260 4.85 19.36 11.62
C GLU A 260 6.29 18.92 11.31
N LEU A 261 6.43 17.78 10.60
CA LEU A 261 7.73 17.16 10.32
C LEU A 261 8.41 17.73 9.08
N THR A 262 7.64 18.32 8.17
CA THR A 262 8.04 18.69 6.81
C THR A 262 8.42 17.48 5.94
N VAL A 263 8.77 17.72 4.69
CA VAL A 263 9.17 16.68 3.71
C VAL A 263 10.47 15.95 4.06
N ARG A 264 11.19 16.36 5.10
CA ARG A 264 12.49 15.80 5.50
C ARG A 264 12.52 15.26 6.93
N GLY A 265 11.48 15.49 7.72
CA GLY A 265 11.48 15.17 9.15
C GLY A 265 11.57 13.69 9.48
N GLY A 266 11.17 12.83 8.55
CA GLY A 266 11.28 11.37 8.67
C GLY A 266 12.55 10.76 8.07
N THR A 267 13.44 11.57 7.46
CA THR A 267 14.64 11.04 6.78
C THR A 267 15.57 10.30 7.74
N GLY A 268 15.84 9.03 7.44
CA GLY A 268 16.65 8.15 8.29
C GLY A 268 15.91 7.59 9.50
N TYR A 269 14.58 7.76 9.56
CA TYR A 269 13.73 7.22 10.61
C TYR A 269 12.75 6.16 10.08
N ILE A 270 12.41 5.21 10.95
CA ILE A 270 11.12 4.50 10.89
C ILE A 270 10.17 5.25 11.82
N VAL A 271 8.96 5.54 11.33
CA VAL A 271 7.91 6.18 12.14
C VAL A 271 7.10 5.08 12.82
N GLU A 272 7.27 4.93 14.12
CA GLU A 272 6.57 3.93 14.92
C GLU A 272 5.39 4.56 15.67
N TYR A 273 4.19 4.13 15.33
CA TYR A 273 2.96 4.65 15.93
C TYR A 273 2.58 3.82 17.16
N PHE A 274 2.19 4.50 18.23
CA PHE A 274 1.78 3.85 19.47
C PHE A 274 0.72 4.67 20.22
N GLY A 275 0.22 4.15 21.33
CA GLY A 275 -0.78 4.82 22.16
C GLY A 275 -2.21 4.34 21.95
N PRO A 276 -3.13 4.73 22.86
CA PRO A 276 -4.52 4.23 22.87
C PRO A 276 -5.34 4.68 21.67
N GLY A 277 -5.06 5.85 21.08
CA GLY A 277 -5.75 6.38 19.91
C GLY A 277 -5.62 5.46 18.68
N LEU A 278 -4.51 4.73 18.57
CA LEU A 278 -4.26 3.79 17.49
C LEU A 278 -5.33 2.70 17.39
N GLN A 279 -5.89 2.25 18.52
CA GLN A 279 -6.91 1.20 18.57
C GLN A 279 -8.25 1.65 17.97
N THR A 280 -8.44 2.95 17.77
CA THR A 280 -9.67 3.53 17.21
C THR A 280 -9.63 3.61 15.67
N LEU A 281 -8.47 3.37 15.05
CA LEU A 281 -8.26 3.52 13.61
C LEU A 281 -8.49 2.19 12.86
N PRO A 282 -9.07 2.23 11.66
CA PRO A 282 -9.20 1.05 10.82
C PRO A 282 -7.85 0.69 10.17
N ALA A 283 -7.67 -0.58 9.80
CA ALA A 283 -6.44 -1.06 9.15
C ALA A 283 -6.13 -0.31 7.83
N THR A 284 -7.16 0.02 7.04
CA THR A 284 -7.01 0.83 5.82
C THR A 284 -6.56 2.26 6.12
N GLY A 285 -6.99 2.82 7.26
CA GLY A 285 -6.50 4.12 7.74
C GLY A 285 -5.02 4.08 8.14
N LEU A 286 -4.58 2.99 8.81
CA LEU A 286 -3.16 2.80 9.11
C LEU A 286 -2.34 2.68 7.81
N ALA A 287 -2.88 2.00 6.79
CA ALA A 287 -2.27 1.93 5.46
C ALA A 287 -2.13 3.32 4.82
N THR A 288 -3.17 4.17 4.92
CA THR A 288 -3.11 5.57 4.44
C THR A 288 -2.00 6.36 5.15
N MET A 289 -1.88 6.23 6.47
CA MET A 289 -0.83 6.93 7.24
C MET A 289 0.56 6.46 6.82
N SER A 290 0.75 5.17 6.68
CA SER A 290 2.02 4.59 6.24
C SER A 290 2.36 4.93 4.79
N ASN A 291 1.35 4.92 3.91
CA ASN A 291 1.49 5.28 2.50
C ASN A 291 2.13 6.67 2.34
N MET A 292 1.60 7.65 3.06
CA MET A 292 2.11 9.02 3.03
C MET A 292 3.35 9.25 3.91
N GLY A 293 3.94 8.22 4.48
CA GLY A 293 5.28 8.29 5.09
C GLY A 293 6.36 8.69 4.09
N ALA A 294 6.15 8.41 2.80
CA ALA A 294 7.06 8.84 1.73
C ALA A 294 7.15 10.37 1.63
N GLU A 295 6.04 11.10 1.81
CA GLU A 295 5.97 12.56 1.72
C GLU A 295 6.70 13.27 2.86
N ILE A 296 6.96 12.59 3.97
CA ILE A 296 7.79 13.11 5.09
C ILE A 296 9.21 12.55 5.06
N GLY A 297 9.57 11.76 4.04
CA GLY A 297 10.90 11.18 3.85
C GLY A 297 11.22 10.00 4.77
N ALA A 298 10.24 9.38 5.42
CA ALA A 298 10.44 8.23 6.30
C ALA A 298 10.88 6.98 5.52
N THR A 299 11.75 6.17 6.12
CA THR A 299 12.14 4.86 5.56
C THR A 299 10.93 3.94 5.42
N THR A 300 10.11 3.88 6.46
CA THR A 300 8.81 3.21 6.50
C THR A 300 8.06 3.60 7.78
N SER A 301 6.88 3.01 7.98
CA SER A 301 6.13 3.10 9.24
C SER A 301 6.00 1.74 9.90
N ALA A 302 5.82 1.73 11.22
CA ALA A 302 5.56 0.53 12.01
C ALA A 302 4.33 0.72 12.89
N PHE A 303 3.45 -0.28 12.91
CA PHE A 303 2.24 -0.30 13.72
C PHE A 303 2.18 -1.60 14.51
N PRO A 304 1.94 -1.56 15.82
CA PRO A 304 1.69 -2.77 16.59
C PRO A 304 0.41 -3.45 16.10
N TYR A 305 0.33 -4.77 16.30
CA TYR A 305 -0.87 -5.51 15.94
C TYR A 305 -2.12 -4.94 16.63
N THR A 306 -3.17 -4.72 15.86
CA THR A 306 -4.47 -4.27 16.35
C THR A 306 -5.58 -5.24 15.92
N PRO A 307 -6.70 -5.32 16.67
CA PRO A 307 -7.86 -6.11 16.24
C PRO A 307 -8.42 -5.70 14.88
N ALA A 308 -8.23 -4.44 14.46
CA ALA A 308 -8.63 -3.96 13.14
C ALA A 308 -7.86 -4.68 12.01
N MET A 309 -6.57 -4.97 12.20
CA MET A 309 -5.78 -5.77 11.26
C MET A 309 -6.31 -7.20 11.15
N GLY A 310 -6.64 -7.83 12.28
CA GLY A 310 -7.26 -9.16 12.29
C GLY A 310 -8.58 -9.21 11.52
N ARG A 311 -9.46 -8.22 11.72
CA ARG A 311 -10.72 -8.10 10.96
C ARG A 311 -10.48 -7.92 9.46
N TYR A 312 -9.52 -7.09 9.07
CA TYR A 312 -9.19 -6.87 7.65
C TYR A 312 -8.63 -8.15 7.00
N LEU A 313 -7.73 -8.86 7.70
CA LEU A 313 -7.21 -10.14 7.24
C LEU A 313 -8.35 -11.17 7.06
N GLY A 314 -9.30 -11.25 8.00
CA GLY A 314 -10.49 -12.08 7.87
C GLY A 314 -11.36 -11.67 6.67
N ALA A 315 -11.68 -10.38 6.52
CA ALA A 315 -12.47 -9.86 5.40
C ALA A 315 -11.83 -10.10 4.03
N THR A 316 -10.50 -10.31 3.99
CA THR A 316 -9.75 -10.62 2.76
C THR A 316 -9.43 -12.12 2.60
N GLY A 317 -10.09 -13.01 3.39
CA GLY A 317 -9.96 -14.46 3.29
C GLY A 317 -8.65 -15.00 3.87
N ARG A 318 -8.07 -14.31 4.86
CA ARG A 318 -6.79 -14.65 5.49
C ARG A 318 -6.92 -14.90 7.00
N GLU A 319 -8.00 -15.56 7.43
CA GLU A 319 -8.31 -15.83 8.83
C GLU A 319 -7.20 -16.63 9.53
N ALA A 320 -6.55 -17.55 8.82
CA ALA A 320 -5.43 -18.32 9.35
C ALA A 320 -4.24 -17.41 9.73
N VAL A 321 -3.94 -16.42 8.87
CA VAL A 321 -2.91 -15.41 9.15
C VAL A 321 -3.32 -14.55 10.33
N ALA A 322 -4.59 -14.11 10.40
CA ALA A 322 -5.10 -13.32 11.52
C ALA A 322 -4.93 -14.04 12.88
N ARG A 323 -5.29 -15.33 12.94
CA ARG A 323 -5.13 -16.14 14.15
C ARG A 323 -3.66 -16.31 14.55
N ALA A 324 -2.78 -16.58 13.59
CA ALA A 324 -1.35 -16.74 13.85
C ALA A 324 -0.70 -15.41 14.30
N ALA A 325 -1.07 -14.30 13.68
CA ALA A 325 -0.61 -12.96 14.06
C ALA A 325 -1.07 -12.60 15.49
N GLU A 326 -2.31 -12.90 15.85
CA GLU A 326 -2.80 -12.67 17.21
C GLU A 326 -2.00 -13.46 18.25
N GLN A 327 -1.65 -14.72 17.96
CA GLN A 327 -0.81 -15.53 18.84
C GLN A 327 0.61 -14.93 18.96
N ALA A 328 1.21 -14.51 17.86
CA ALA A 328 2.52 -13.85 17.85
C ALA A 328 2.52 -12.51 18.61
N ALA A 329 1.41 -11.76 18.51
CA ALA A 329 1.22 -10.52 19.27
C ALA A 329 1.15 -10.81 20.79
N ARG A 330 0.40 -11.82 21.21
CA ARG A 330 0.34 -12.26 22.61
C ARG A 330 1.70 -12.76 23.14
N ALA A 331 2.53 -13.31 22.26
CA ALA A 331 3.90 -13.70 22.56
C ALA A 331 4.89 -12.53 22.59
N GLY A 332 4.43 -11.28 22.34
CA GLY A 332 5.24 -10.06 22.46
C GLY A 332 6.09 -9.72 21.24
N LEU A 333 5.89 -10.40 20.08
CA LEU A 333 6.63 -10.09 18.85
C LEU A 333 6.13 -8.80 18.17
N LEU A 334 4.81 -8.63 18.11
CA LEU A 334 4.14 -7.61 17.29
C LEU A 334 3.72 -6.36 18.08
N SER A 335 4.52 -5.99 19.09
CA SER A 335 4.37 -4.77 19.86
C SER A 335 5.72 -4.35 20.44
N ALA A 336 5.90 -3.07 20.73
CA ALA A 336 7.06 -2.60 21.49
C ALA A 336 7.07 -3.19 22.90
N ASP A 337 8.26 -3.30 23.52
CA ASP A 337 8.37 -3.64 24.92
C ASP A 337 7.94 -2.45 25.80
N ALA A 338 7.57 -2.70 27.05
CA ALA A 338 7.32 -1.63 28.00
C ALA A 338 8.63 -0.87 28.34
N GLY A 339 8.55 0.45 28.39
CA GLY A 339 9.71 1.29 28.72
C GLY A 339 10.71 1.50 27.59
N VAL A 340 10.28 1.31 26.33
CA VAL A 340 11.14 1.64 25.18
C VAL A 340 11.44 3.14 25.11
N GLU A 341 12.61 3.45 24.58
CA GLU A 341 13.02 4.80 24.24
C GLU A 341 13.04 4.99 22.74
N TYR A 342 12.47 6.11 22.28
CA TYR A 342 12.50 6.57 20.89
C TYR A 342 13.56 7.66 20.74
N ASP A 343 14.16 7.78 19.54
CA ASP A 343 15.13 8.84 19.26
C ASP A 343 14.46 10.23 19.21
N ARG A 344 13.18 10.25 18.86
CA ARG A 344 12.31 11.43 18.89
C ARG A 344 10.87 10.98 19.13
N VAL A 345 10.08 11.81 19.80
CA VAL A 345 8.64 11.56 20.02
C VAL A 345 7.83 12.77 19.55
N VAL A 346 6.71 12.48 18.88
CA VAL A 346 5.66 13.45 18.54
C VAL A 346 4.38 12.98 19.20
N ASP A 347 3.67 13.89 19.86
CA ASP A 347 2.40 13.61 20.52
C ASP A 347 1.24 14.19 19.72
N VAL A 348 0.21 13.39 19.42
CA VAL A 348 -0.93 13.78 18.61
C VAL A 348 -2.23 13.44 19.33
N ASP A 349 -2.98 14.47 19.72
CA ASP A 349 -4.36 14.32 20.19
C ASP A 349 -5.32 14.26 19.01
N LEU A 350 -5.81 13.06 18.71
CA LEU A 350 -6.74 12.82 17.60
C LEU A 350 -8.04 13.63 17.75
N SER A 351 -8.44 14.00 18.98
CA SER A 351 -9.65 14.75 19.23
C SER A 351 -9.53 16.25 18.91
N GLN A 352 -8.30 16.75 18.77
CA GLN A 352 -8.03 18.14 18.38
C GLN A 352 -7.85 18.32 16.87
N LEU A 353 -7.81 17.22 16.11
CA LEU A 353 -7.69 17.30 14.67
C LEU A 353 -9.02 17.72 14.03
N GLU A 354 -8.91 18.53 13.00
CA GLU A 354 -9.99 18.85 12.08
C GLU A 354 -9.56 18.50 10.66
N PRO A 355 -10.51 18.35 9.70
CA PRO A 355 -10.15 18.12 8.31
C PRO A 355 -9.18 19.18 7.80
N SER A 356 -8.15 18.76 7.11
CA SER A 356 -7.08 19.63 6.62
C SER A 356 -6.72 19.36 5.15
N LEU A 357 -6.02 20.32 4.57
CA LEU A 357 -5.53 20.31 3.19
C LEU A 357 -4.03 20.50 3.21
N ASN A 358 -3.30 19.77 2.37
CA ASN A 358 -1.88 20.00 2.15
C ASN A 358 -1.65 20.52 0.74
N GLY A 359 -0.80 21.55 0.61
CA GLY A 359 -0.53 22.25 -0.65
C GLY A 359 -1.09 23.67 -0.69
N PRO A 360 -1.00 24.34 -1.85
CA PRO A 360 -0.49 23.83 -3.13
C PRO A 360 1.03 23.68 -3.17
N PHE A 361 1.53 22.93 -4.16
CA PHE A 361 2.93 22.78 -4.58
C PHE A 361 3.85 21.99 -3.65
N THR A 362 3.51 21.80 -2.38
CA THR A 362 4.29 20.97 -1.44
C THR A 362 3.37 20.21 -0.49
N PRO A 363 3.68 18.93 -0.18
CA PRO A 363 2.81 18.11 0.66
C PRO A 363 2.88 18.45 2.16
N ASP A 364 3.79 19.31 2.59
CA ASP A 364 3.97 19.72 3.98
C ASP A 364 3.33 21.08 4.33
N LEU A 365 2.74 21.76 3.37
CA LEU A 365 1.94 22.97 3.63
C LEU A 365 0.55 22.56 4.13
N ASN A 366 0.46 22.23 5.41
CA ASN A 366 -0.82 21.86 6.04
C ASN A 366 -1.61 23.11 6.42
N VAL A 367 -2.88 23.13 6.05
CA VAL A 367 -3.84 24.17 6.42
C VAL A 367 -5.15 23.52 6.85
N LYS A 368 -5.69 23.91 8.01
CA LYS A 368 -6.99 23.47 8.47
C LYS A 368 -8.08 23.92 7.49
N LEU A 369 -9.08 23.09 7.27
CA LEU A 369 -10.15 23.37 6.32
C LEU A 369 -10.90 24.69 6.68
N SER A 370 -11.14 24.92 7.97
CA SER A 370 -11.75 26.17 8.46
C SER A 370 -10.94 27.43 8.07
N ASP A 371 -9.62 27.38 8.25
CA ASP A 371 -8.71 28.47 7.91
C ASP A 371 -8.60 28.65 6.39
N PHE A 372 -8.56 27.55 5.63
CA PHE A 372 -8.53 27.60 4.17
C PHE A 372 -9.78 28.29 3.62
N VAL A 373 -10.98 27.92 4.11
CA VAL A 373 -12.24 28.55 3.70
C VAL A 373 -12.27 30.04 4.05
N ALA A 374 -11.76 30.41 5.22
CA ALA A 374 -11.69 31.82 5.62
C ALA A 374 -10.74 32.63 4.68
N ARG A 375 -9.60 32.07 4.32
CA ARG A 375 -8.63 32.69 3.38
C ARG A 375 -9.17 32.75 1.95
N ALA A 376 -9.82 31.68 1.48
CA ALA A 376 -10.38 31.61 0.13
C ALA A 376 -11.47 32.68 -0.14
N ARG A 377 -12.06 33.25 0.89
CA ARG A 377 -13.05 34.35 0.79
C ARG A 377 -12.40 35.73 0.73
N GLN A 378 -11.09 35.85 0.93
CA GLN A 378 -10.38 37.13 0.88
C GLN A 378 -10.01 37.45 -0.56
N ALA A 379 -10.10 38.74 -0.93
CA ALA A 379 -9.83 39.17 -2.29
C ALA A 379 -8.36 39.00 -2.73
N ASP A 380 -7.45 38.92 -1.77
CA ASP A 380 -6.00 38.76 -1.96
C ASP A 380 -5.53 37.33 -1.64
N CYS A 381 -6.41 36.34 -1.72
CA CYS A 381 -6.07 34.94 -1.46
C CYS A 381 -4.93 34.48 -2.39
N PRO A 382 -3.78 34.07 -1.85
CA PRO A 382 -2.63 33.67 -2.65
C PRO A 382 -2.79 32.27 -3.29
N HIS A 383 -3.84 31.55 -2.93
CA HIS A 383 -4.08 30.19 -3.42
C HIS A 383 -5.13 30.16 -4.52
N PRO A 384 -4.99 29.25 -5.51
CA PRO A 384 -6.06 29.00 -6.47
C PRO A 384 -7.33 28.55 -5.74
N VAL A 385 -8.43 29.27 -5.92
CA VAL A 385 -9.73 28.95 -5.32
C VAL A 385 -10.60 28.17 -6.29
N GLU A 386 -10.44 28.46 -7.60
CA GLU A 386 -11.16 27.75 -8.65
C GLU A 386 -10.47 26.40 -8.95
N LEU A 387 -11.25 25.34 -8.90
CA LEU A 387 -10.78 24.00 -9.25
C LEU A 387 -11.00 23.75 -10.73
N SER A 388 -10.05 23.10 -11.41
CA SER A 388 -10.17 22.65 -12.79
C SER A 388 -10.46 21.16 -12.92
N GLY A 389 -10.38 20.40 -11.82
CA GLY A 389 -10.70 18.99 -11.72
C GLY A 389 -10.50 18.48 -10.32
N ALA A 390 -11.12 17.34 -10.02
CA ALA A 390 -11.02 16.66 -8.74
C ALA A 390 -10.80 15.16 -8.96
N LEU A 391 -10.09 14.52 -8.01
CA LEU A 391 -9.84 13.09 -8.01
C LEU A 391 -10.11 12.50 -6.64
N ILE A 392 -10.83 11.38 -6.62
CA ILE A 392 -10.96 10.50 -5.46
C ILE A 392 -10.23 9.21 -5.79
N GLY A 393 -9.25 8.82 -4.97
CA GLY A 393 -8.56 7.55 -5.17
C GLY A 393 -7.06 7.62 -5.02
N SER A 394 -6.33 7.02 -5.94
CA SER A 394 -4.96 6.57 -5.86
C SER A 394 -4.75 5.48 -4.78
N CYS A 395 -3.50 5.04 -4.52
CA CYS A 395 -3.25 4.02 -3.50
C CYS A 395 -3.61 4.50 -2.08
N THR A 396 -3.55 5.80 -1.83
CA THR A 396 -3.74 6.40 -0.50
C THR A 396 -5.17 6.30 0.00
N ASN A 397 -6.15 6.60 -0.84
CA ASN A 397 -7.58 6.66 -0.46
C ASN A 397 -8.49 6.01 -1.52
N SER A 398 -8.27 4.75 -1.80
CA SER A 398 -9.04 3.95 -2.76
C SER A 398 -9.59 2.66 -2.17
N SER A 399 -9.58 2.53 -0.86
CA SER A 399 -10.19 1.38 -0.18
C SER A 399 -11.71 1.42 -0.27
N TYR A 400 -12.34 0.26 -0.05
CA TYR A 400 -13.79 0.18 0.05
C TYR A 400 -14.38 1.17 1.08
N ALA A 401 -13.69 1.34 2.22
CA ALA A 401 -14.14 2.27 3.26
C ALA A 401 -14.09 3.74 2.80
N ASP A 402 -13.04 4.12 2.04
CA ASP A 402 -12.93 5.46 1.45
C ASP A 402 -14.04 5.70 0.44
N MET A 403 -14.25 4.76 -0.47
CA MET A 403 -15.27 4.87 -1.52
C MET A 403 -16.70 4.91 -0.96
N SER A 404 -16.99 4.10 0.07
CA SER A 404 -18.29 4.14 0.76
C SER A 404 -18.54 5.50 1.38
N ARG A 405 -17.55 6.07 2.06
CA ARG A 405 -17.66 7.40 2.68
C ARG A 405 -17.87 8.49 1.64
N CYS A 406 -17.19 8.43 0.51
CA CYS A 406 -17.37 9.36 -0.61
C CYS A 406 -18.78 9.24 -1.21
N ALA A 407 -19.30 8.04 -1.37
CA ALA A 407 -20.66 7.80 -1.86
C ALA A 407 -21.73 8.37 -0.90
N ASP A 408 -21.57 8.16 0.41
CA ASP A 408 -22.46 8.73 1.41
C ASP A 408 -22.49 10.27 1.34
N LEU A 409 -21.33 10.91 1.20
CA LEU A 409 -21.23 12.36 1.03
C LEU A 409 -21.87 12.83 -0.28
N ALA A 410 -21.64 12.11 -1.38
CA ALA A 410 -22.22 12.40 -2.69
C ALA A 410 -23.76 12.32 -2.65
N GLN A 411 -24.32 11.29 -2.04
CA GLN A 411 -25.78 11.13 -1.85
C GLN A 411 -26.38 12.25 -1.00
N GLN A 412 -25.73 12.63 0.10
CA GLN A 412 -26.18 13.74 0.93
C GLN A 412 -26.13 15.10 0.20
N ALA A 413 -25.12 15.32 -0.65
CA ALA A 413 -25.01 16.51 -1.49
C ALA A 413 -26.13 16.55 -2.54
N GLN A 414 -26.36 15.42 -3.24
CA GLN A 414 -27.44 15.30 -4.22
C GLN A 414 -28.82 15.53 -3.61
N ALA A 415 -29.08 14.99 -2.41
CA ALA A 415 -30.35 15.21 -1.68
C ALA A 415 -30.61 16.71 -1.36
N ARG A 416 -29.55 17.53 -1.38
CA ARG A 416 -29.63 18.99 -1.22
C ARG A 416 -29.58 19.74 -2.56
N GLY A 417 -29.72 19.04 -3.70
CA GLY A 417 -29.67 19.64 -5.03
C GLY A 417 -28.27 20.10 -5.48
N MET A 418 -27.22 19.70 -4.77
CA MET A 418 -25.85 20.03 -5.13
C MET A 418 -25.33 19.10 -6.25
N LYS A 419 -24.53 19.65 -7.15
CA LYS A 419 -23.88 18.91 -8.23
C LYS A 419 -22.40 19.25 -8.28
N VAL A 420 -21.61 18.31 -8.76
CA VAL A 420 -20.18 18.55 -9.05
C VAL A 420 -20.06 19.61 -10.13
N GLN A 421 -19.18 20.61 -9.92
CA GLN A 421 -19.00 21.77 -10.81
C GLN A 421 -17.80 21.60 -11.74
N VAL A 422 -16.92 20.65 -11.45
CA VAL A 422 -15.69 20.37 -12.22
C VAL A 422 -15.61 18.88 -12.53
N PRO A 423 -14.83 18.46 -13.54
CA PRO A 423 -14.59 17.04 -13.78
C PRO A 423 -14.13 16.33 -12.50
N LEU A 424 -14.85 15.27 -12.12
CA LEU A 424 -14.53 14.44 -10.97
C LEU A 424 -14.19 13.03 -11.45
N ASP A 425 -12.96 12.62 -11.21
CA ASP A 425 -12.49 11.28 -11.49
C ASP A 425 -12.42 10.43 -10.21
N VAL A 426 -12.69 9.12 -10.34
CA VAL A 426 -12.64 8.16 -9.23
C VAL A 426 -11.82 6.96 -9.66
N THR A 427 -10.79 6.61 -8.88
CA THR A 427 -9.96 5.42 -9.13
C THR A 427 -10.16 4.40 -8.02
N PRO A 428 -10.87 3.28 -8.23
CA PRO A 428 -10.92 2.18 -7.28
C PRO A 428 -9.56 1.55 -7.08
N GLY A 429 -9.26 1.07 -5.87
CA GLY A 429 -7.93 0.54 -5.53
C GLY A 429 -7.61 -0.80 -6.18
N SER A 430 -8.62 -1.62 -6.41
CA SER A 430 -8.47 -2.94 -7.03
C SER A 430 -9.76 -3.39 -7.67
N GLU A 431 -9.69 -4.43 -8.49
CA GLU A 431 -10.89 -5.04 -9.07
C GLU A 431 -11.81 -5.62 -7.99
N ARG A 432 -11.25 -6.09 -6.87
CA ARG A 432 -12.04 -6.53 -5.70
C ARG A 432 -12.84 -5.35 -5.11
N VAL A 433 -12.19 -4.20 -4.93
CA VAL A 433 -12.86 -2.98 -4.45
C VAL A 433 -13.92 -2.55 -5.44
N ARG A 434 -13.60 -2.48 -6.75
CA ARG A 434 -14.55 -2.08 -7.80
C ARG A 434 -15.77 -2.98 -7.85
N ALA A 435 -15.59 -4.30 -7.86
CA ALA A 435 -16.70 -5.26 -7.87
C ALA A 435 -17.57 -5.15 -6.60
N THR A 436 -16.96 -4.82 -5.45
CA THR A 436 -17.69 -4.59 -4.21
C THR A 436 -18.47 -3.27 -4.25
N MET A 437 -17.88 -2.21 -4.82
CA MET A 437 -18.55 -0.93 -5.06
C MET A 437 -19.76 -1.08 -5.99
N GLU A 438 -19.62 -1.87 -7.07
CA GLU A 438 -20.71 -2.18 -8.00
C GLU A 438 -21.85 -2.91 -7.28
N ARG A 439 -21.53 -3.98 -6.52
CA ARG A 439 -22.50 -4.75 -5.75
C ARG A 439 -23.29 -3.88 -4.77
N ASP A 440 -22.61 -2.97 -4.08
CA ASP A 440 -23.17 -2.16 -3.00
C ASP A 440 -23.67 -0.77 -3.50
N GLN A 441 -23.79 -0.60 -4.83
CA GLN A 441 -24.30 0.61 -5.50
C GLN A 441 -23.49 1.89 -5.22
N ILE A 442 -22.27 1.77 -4.74
CA ILE A 442 -21.33 2.87 -4.45
C ILE A 442 -20.91 3.55 -5.76
N GLU A 443 -20.58 2.75 -6.79
CA GLU A 443 -20.21 3.25 -8.12
C GLU A 443 -21.36 4.06 -8.72
N ALA A 444 -22.60 3.56 -8.63
CA ALA A 444 -23.78 4.26 -9.12
C ALA A 444 -24.00 5.59 -8.39
N ALA A 445 -23.80 5.64 -7.07
CA ALA A 445 -23.94 6.86 -6.29
C ALA A 445 -22.92 7.94 -6.72
N LEU A 446 -21.67 7.56 -6.93
CA LEU A 446 -20.61 8.46 -7.39
C LEU A 446 -20.83 8.93 -8.84
N THR A 447 -21.21 8.02 -9.74
CA THR A 447 -21.52 8.35 -11.14
C THR A 447 -22.72 9.28 -11.25
N ASN A 448 -23.77 9.05 -10.47
CA ASN A 448 -24.94 9.94 -10.41
C ASN A 448 -24.57 11.34 -9.90
N ALA A 449 -23.54 11.47 -9.06
CA ALA A 449 -23.00 12.76 -8.64
C ALA A 449 -22.19 13.47 -9.74
N GLY A 450 -21.88 12.79 -10.83
CA GLY A 450 -21.11 13.31 -11.95
C GLY A 450 -19.67 12.81 -12.01
N ALA A 451 -19.31 11.79 -11.22
CA ALA A 451 -17.98 11.20 -11.28
C ALA A 451 -17.81 10.28 -12.49
N ARG A 452 -16.59 10.25 -13.04
CA ARG A 452 -16.13 9.26 -14.00
C ARG A 452 -15.21 8.25 -13.32
N VAL A 453 -15.53 6.96 -13.48
CA VAL A 453 -14.70 5.88 -12.93
C VAL A 453 -13.56 5.57 -13.89
N LEU A 454 -12.34 5.61 -13.40
CA LEU A 454 -11.11 5.29 -14.13
C LEU A 454 -10.70 3.85 -13.93
N ALA A 455 -9.71 3.39 -14.70
CA ALA A 455 -9.08 2.09 -14.51
C ALA A 455 -8.40 1.99 -13.13
N ASN A 456 -8.36 0.78 -12.58
CA ASN A 456 -7.72 0.47 -11.30
C ASN A 456 -6.18 0.55 -11.45
N ALA A 457 -5.63 1.75 -11.45
CA ALA A 457 -4.24 2.04 -11.77
C ALA A 457 -3.73 3.28 -11.02
N CYS A 458 -2.42 3.46 -10.95
CA CYS A 458 -1.81 4.66 -10.37
C CYS A 458 -2.10 5.94 -11.17
N GLY A 459 -2.29 5.83 -12.48
CA GLY A 459 -2.75 6.84 -13.43
C GLY A 459 -2.50 8.30 -13.05
N PRO A 460 -3.53 9.04 -12.64
CA PRO A 460 -3.42 10.47 -12.35
C PRO A 460 -2.34 10.82 -11.32
N CYS A 461 -2.14 9.98 -10.30
CA CYS A 461 -1.23 10.23 -9.19
C CYS A 461 0.24 10.34 -9.65
N ILE A 462 0.63 9.55 -10.66
CA ILE A 462 2.00 9.51 -11.21
C ILE A 462 2.14 10.32 -12.50
N GLY A 463 1.15 11.16 -12.85
CA GLY A 463 1.17 11.95 -14.08
C GLY A 463 0.72 11.22 -15.34
N GLN A 464 0.31 9.95 -15.25
CA GLN A 464 -0.35 9.22 -16.34
C GLN A 464 -1.83 9.64 -16.44
N TRP A 465 -2.03 10.94 -16.67
CA TRP A 465 -3.34 11.58 -16.74
C TRP A 465 -3.41 12.56 -17.89
N LYS A 466 -4.17 12.22 -18.90
CA LYS A 466 -4.46 13.12 -20.02
C LYS A 466 -5.78 13.84 -19.75
N ARG A 467 -5.72 15.17 -19.75
CA ARG A 467 -6.89 16.02 -19.53
C ARG A 467 -7.24 16.75 -20.81
N ALA A 468 -8.55 16.81 -21.13
CA ALA A 468 -9.04 17.46 -22.34
C ALA A 468 -8.95 18.99 -22.27
N ASP A 469 -8.90 19.56 -21.08
CA ASP A 469 -8.83 21.00 -20.81
C ASP A 469 -7.38 21.59 -20.87
N LYS A 470 -6.39 20.73 -21.06
CA LYS A 470 -4.98 21.14 -21.26
C LYS A 470 -4.62 20.91 -22.73
N GLN A 471 -4.72 21.94 -23.52
CA GLN A 471 -4.06 22.04 -24.84
C GLN A 471 -2.68 22.66 -24.69
#